data_4a4ef9c05ac63108dd9d1ddd8803ba40
#
_entry.id   4a4ef9c05ac63108dd9d1ddd8803ba40
#
_cell.length_a   1.000
_cell.length_b   1.000
_cell.length_c   1.000
_cell.angle_alpha   90.00
_cell.angle_beta   90.00
_cell.angle_gamma   90.00
#
_symmetry.space_group_name_H-M   'P 1'
#
loop_
_entity.id
_entity.type
_entity.pdbx_description
1 polymer ?
#
loop_
_entity_poly.entity_id
_entity_poly.type
_entity_poly.pdbx_seq_one_letter_code
_entity_poly.pdbx_strand_id
1 'polypeptide(L)'
;MCGIVCAFETKNDSLLRSKVLEMAKKIRHRGPDWSGIFTSPNAILAHERLCIVDINSGKQPIKSEDEDIILSVNGEIYNHKKIRNNKNIKYNYLTNSDCEVILSLYQNKGINFLNELNGIFAFALYDAKKNEYLIARDPIGVIPLYIGWDEYDNLNVASEMKSLVKYCKKIEE
;
A
#
# COMPACT_ATOMS: atom_id res chain seq x y z
N MET A 1 -1.83 -3.79 13.95
CA MET A 1 -1.91 -2.96 12.72
C MET A 1 -0.72 -3.27 11.85
N CYS A 2 -0.93 -3.44 10.55
CA CYS A 2 0.13 -3.74 9.59
C CYS A 2 1.17 -2.62 9.44
N GLY A 3 2.25 -2.91 8.74
CA GLY A 3 3.27 -1.93 8.35
C GLY A 3 3.49 -1.93 6.85
N ILE A 4 3.54 -0.76 6.24
CA ILE A 4 3.86 -0.59 4.82
C ILE A 4 5.15 0.20 4.66
N VAL A 5 5.96 -0.19 3.66
CA VAL A 5 7.10 0.57 3.14
C VAL A 5 7.08 0.45 1.63
N CYS A 6 7.06 1.58 0.95
CA CYS A 6 7.05 1.62 -0.50
C CYS A 6 8.08 2.62 -1.03
N ALA A 7 8.58 2.38 -2.24
CA ALA A 7 9.42 3.30 -2.98
C ALA A 7 8.91 3.42 -4.42
N PHE A 8 8.89 4.65 -4.94
CA PHE A 8 8.40 4.99 -6.27
C PHE A 8 9.43 5.83 -7.03
N GLU A 9 9.28 5.90 -8.35
CA GLU A 9 10.20 6.62 -9.25
C GLU A 9 11.63 6.09 -9.15
N THR A 10 11.73 4.79 -8.94
CA THR A 10 12.98 4.08 -8.66
C THR A 10 13.93 4.17 -9.84
N LYS A 11 14.76 5.21 -9.86
CA LYS A 11 15.78 5.42 -10.90
C LYS A 11 16.96 4.51 -10.61
N ASN A 12 17.03 3.36 -11.33
CA ASN A 12 18.21 2.48 -11.45
C ASN A 12 19.11 2.28 -10.20
N ASP A 13 18.55 2.33 -9.00
CA ASP A 13 19.28 1.99 -7.78
C ASP A 13 19.19 0.47 -7.55
N SER A 14 20.21 -0.27 -7.95
CA SER A 14 20.31 -1.71 -7.70
C SER A 14 20.22 -2.08 -6.21
N LEU A 15 20.49 -1.13 -5.32
CA LEU A 15 20.43 -1.28 -3.87
C LEU A 15 19.08 -0.92 -3.28
N LEU A 16 18.19 -0.28 -4.03
CA LEU A 16 16.93 0.23 -3.50
C LEU A 16 16.05 -0.87 -2.90
N ARG A 17 15.99 -2.04 -3.54
CA ARG A 17 15.26 -3.19 -2.98
C ARG A 17 15.81 -3.59 -1.60
N SER A 18 17.12 -3.60 -1.42
CA SER A 18 17.76 -3.90 -0.13
C SER A 18 17.46 -2.82 0.90
N LYS A 19 17.47 -1.54 0.51
CA LYS A 19 17.11 -0.40 1.37
C LYS A 19 15.65 -0.53 1.82
N VAL A 20 14.71 -0.81 0.91
CA VAL A 20 13.29 -1.01 1.24
C VAL A 20 13.09 -2.17 2.22
N LEU A 21 13.81 -3.29 2.02
CA LEU A 21 13.77 -4.42 2.95
C LEU A 21 14.32 -4.07 4.34
N GLU A 22 15.38 -3.26 4.43
CA GLU A 22 15.90 -2.78 5.71
C GLU A 22 14.91 -1.82 6.40
N MET A 23 14.25 -0.95 5.65
CA MET A 23 13.18 -0.09 6.16
C MET A 23 12.02 -0.93 6.71
N ALA A 24 11.57 -1.95 5.97
CA ALA A 24 10.49 -2.85 6.37
C ALA A 24 10.83 -3.62 7.66
N LYS A 25 12.06 -4.12 7.80
CA LYS A 25 12.53 -4.76 9.03
C LYS A 25 12.35 -3.90 10.28
N LYS A 26 12.49 -2.56 10.17
CA LYS A 26 12.32 -1.64 11.31
C LYS A 26 10.88 -1.56 11.82
N ILE A 27 9.90 -1.93 10.99
CA ILE A 27 8.49 -1.93 11.35
C ILE A 27 7.89 -3.35 11.44
N ARG A 28 8.73 -4.39 11.50
CA ARG A 28 8.30 -5.79 11.65
C ARG A 28 7.39 -6.03 12.85
N HIS A 29 7.57 -5.27 13.94
CA HIS A 29 6.71 -5.35 15.13
C HIS A 29 5.25 -4.99 14.86
N ARG A 30 4.93 -4.25 13.78
CA ARG A 30 3.56 -3.92 13.38
C ARG A 30 2.84 -5.11 12.76
N GLY A 31 3.57 -5.98 12.08
CA GLY A 31 3.01 -7.12 11.36
C GLY A 31 3.95 -8.33 11.39
N PRO A 32 4.03 -9.05 12.53
CA PRO A 32 5.00 -10.13 12.70
C PRO A 32 4.65 -11.42 11.95
N ASP A 33 3.40 -11.56 11.47
CA ASP A 33 2.89 -12.84 10.96
C ASP A 33 3.37 -13.15 9.55
N TRP A 34 3.50 -12.13 8.69
CA TRP A 34 3.90 -12.31 7.30
C TRP A 34 4.61 -11.07 6.75
N SER A 35 5.57 -11.28 5.85
CA SER A 35 6.16 -10.22 5.03
C SER A 35 5.93 -10.52 3.55
N GLY A 36 5.48 -9.51 2.82
CA GLY A 36 5.34 -9.56 1.36
C GLY A 36 6.09 -8.43 0.68
N ILE A 37 6.52 -8.65 -0.53
CA ILE A 37 7.16 -7.62 -1.36
C ILE A 37 6.76 -7.78 -2.83
N PHE A 38 6.44 -6.68 -3.46
CA PHE A 38 6.37 -6.53 -4.92
C PHE A 38 7.53 -5.67 -5.38
N THR A 39 8.11 -6.01 -6.53
CA THR A 39 9.23 -5.26 -7.13
C THR A 39 9.02 -5.14 -8.63
N SER A 40 9.11 -3.92 -9.14
CA SER A 40 9.17 -3.58 -10.56
C SER A 40 10.28 -2.56 -10.81
N PRO A 41 10.59 -2.21 -12.05
CA PRO A 41 11.56 -1.15 -12.35
C PRO A 41 11.24 0.20 -11.74
N ASN A 42 9.94 0.53 -11.53
CA ASN A 42 9.48 1.86 -11.12
C ASN A 42 8.86 1.92 -9.72
N ALA A 43 8.61 0.75 -9.09
CA ALA A 43 7.98 0.69 -7.78
C ALA A 43 8.40 -0.54 -7.00
N ILE A 44 8.57 -0.37 -5.69
CA ILE A 44 8.78 -1.45 -4.72
C ILE A 44 7.78 -1.24 -3.59
N LEU A 45 6.95 -2.25 -3.32
CA LEU A 45 5.97 -2.23 -2.23
C LEU A 45 6.25 -3.38 -1.28
N ALA A 46 6.64 -3.08 -0.04
CA ALA A 46 6.83 -4.04 1.02
C ALA A 46 5.75 -3.90 2.09
N HIS A 47 5.31 -5.03 2.62
CA HIS A 47 4.25 -5.11 3.60
C HIS A 47 4.61 -6.05 4.74
N GLU A 48 4.49 -5.58 5.98
CA GLU A 48 4.57 -6.38 7.20
C GLU A 48 3.15 -6.58 7.72
N ARG A 49 2.66 -7.81 7.69
CA ARG A 49 1.25 -8.15 7.94
C ARG A 49 1.00 -8.63 9.35
N LEU A 50 -0.04 -8.06 9.98
CA LEU A 50 -0.74 -8.63 11.12
C LEU A 50 -2.05 -9.23 10.62
N CYS A 51 -2.21 -10.55 10.76
CA CYS A 51 -3.35 -11.30 10.24
C CYS A 51 -4.54 -11.18 11.19
N ILE A 52 -5.45 -10.22 10.96
CA ILE A 52 -6.69 -10.05 11.74
C ILE A 52 -7.88 -10.60 10.95
N VAL A 53 -7.99 -10.23 9.68
CA VAL A 53 -9.04 -10.66 8.76
C VAL A 53 -8.41 -11.45 7.63
N ASP A 54 -9.07 -12.53 7.21
CA ASP A 54 -8.63 -13.38 6.08
C ASP A 54 -7.20 -13.94 6.24
N ILE A 55 -7.02 -14.76 7.28
CA ILE A 55 -5.71 -15.37 7.62
C ILE A 55 -5.14 -16.18 6.43
N ASN A 56 -6.01 -16.81 5.65
CA ASN A 56 -5.62 -17.78 4.62
C ASN A 56 -5.36 -17.17 3.24
N SER A 57 -6.05 -16.08 2.84
CA SER A 57 -5.96 -15.55 1.46
C SER A 57 -5.54 -14.09 1.34
N GLY A 58 -5.67 -13.27 2.37
CA GLY A 58 -5.38 -11.82 2.34
C GLY A 58 -3.89 -11.47 2.32
N LYS A 59 -3.06 -12.14 1.51
CA LYS A 59 -1.64 -11.79 1.35
C LYS A 59 -1.49 -10.39 0.79
N GLN A 60 -0.53 -9.64 1.32
CA GLN A 60 -0.20 -8.29 0.84
C GLN A 60 1.26 -8.20 0.38
N PRO A 61 1.58 -7.35 -0.59
CA PRO A 61 0.67 -6.46 -1.32
C PRO A 61 -0.43 -7.22 -2.08
N ILE A 62 -1.67 -6.66 -2.08
CA ILE A 62 -2.80 -7.22 -2.83
C ILE A 62 -2.63 -6.83 -4.30
N LYS A 63 -2.96 -7.75 -5.22
CA LYS A 63 -2.91 -7.50 -6.65
C LYS A 63 -4.30 -7.60 -7.25
N SER A 64 -4.54 -6.84 -8.32
CA SER A 64 -5.69 -7.06 -9.21
C SER A 64 -5.55 -8.39 -9.96
N GLU A 65 -6.64 -8.88 -10.57
CA GLU A 65 -6.65 -10.15 -11.30
C GLU A 65 -5.63 -10.20 -12.44
N ASP A 66 -5.42 -9.09 -13.13
CA ASP A 66 -4.43 -8.93 -14.19
C ASP A 66 -3.01 -8.60 -13.68
N GLU A 67 -2.84 -8.55 -12.36
CA GLU A 67 -1.60 -8.18 -11.66
C GLU A 67 -1.01 -6.80 -12.03
N ASP A 68 -1.79 -5.93 -12.67
CA ASP A 68 -1.33 -4.61 -13.10
C ASP A 68 -1.46 -3.54 -12.01
N ILE A 69 -2.39 -3.74 -11.05
CA ILE A 69 -2.59 -2.81 -9.96
C ILE A 69 -2.20 -3.49 -8.64
N ILE A 70 -1.27 -2.88 -7.93
CA ILE A 70 -0.68 -3.42 -6.70
C ILE A 70 -0.98 -2.48 -5.55
N LEU A 71 -1.46 -3.03 -4.43
CA LEU A 71 -1.89 -2.28 -3.25
C LEU A 71 -1.20 -2.79 -1.99
N SER A 72 -0.53 -1.90 -1.26
CA SER A 72 -0.10 -2.13 0.11
C SER A 72 -0.90 -1.23 1.04
N VAL A 73 -1.69 -1.80 1.95
CA VAL A 73 -2.64 -1.06 2.78
C VAL A 73 -2.57 -1.51 4.25
N ASN A 74 -2.59 -0.53 5.15
CA ASN A 74 -2.78 -0.71 6.58
C ASN A 74 -4.06 -0.01 7.00
N GLY A 75 -5.04 -0.75 7.51
CA GLY A 75 -6.32 -0.19 7.93
C GLY A 75 -7.48 -1.15 7.80
N GLU A 76 -8.68 -0.61 7.91
CA GLU A 76 -9.96 -1.31 7.80
C GLU A 76 -10.96 -0.46 7.00
N ILE A 77 -11.63 -1.07 6.03
CA ILE A 77 -12.67 -0.41 5.22
C ILE A 77 -14.04 -0.90 5.71
N TYR A 78 -14.73 -0.10 6.50
CA TYR A 78 -15.97 -0.47 7.17
C TYR A 78 -17.14 -0.74 6.21
N ASN A 79 -17.21 0.00 5.11
CA ASN A 79 -18.27 -0.15 4.13
C ASN A 79 -17.96 -1.14 2.98
N HIS A 80 -16.96 -2.00 3.14
CA HIS A 80 -16.51 -2.93 2.10
C HIS A 80 -17.63 -3.86 1.59
N LYS A 81 -18.52 -4.34 2.47
CA LYS A 81 -19.65 -5.19 2.07
C LYS A 81 -20.61 -4.47 1.11
N LYS A 82 -20.89 -3.19 1.37
CA LYS A 82 -21.73 -2.36 0.48
C LYS A 82 -21.08 -2.17 -0.88
N ILE A 83 -19.77 -1.96 -0.91
CA ILE A 83 -19.00 -1.80 -2.14
C ILE A 83 -18.97 -3.11 -2.93
N ARG A 84 -18.66 -4.24 -2.29
CA ARG A 84 -18.65 -5.57 -2.94
C ARG A 84 -20.00 -5.96 -3.55
N ASN A 85 -21.11 -5.58 -2.91
CA ASN A 85 -22.47 -5.88 -3.37
C ASN A 85 -23.01 -4.89 -4.42
N ASN A 86 -22.25 -3.85 -4.77
CA ASN A 86 -22.66 -2.87 -5.76
C ASN A 86 -22.52 -3.43 -7.19
N LYS A 87 -23.65 -3.73 -7.82
CA LYS A 87 -23.71 -4.30 -9.18
C LYS A 87 -23.12 -3.41 -10.29
N ASN A 88 -22.91 -2.12 -10.01
CA ASN A 88 -22.29 -1.19 -10.95
C ASN A 88 -20.76 -1.27 -10.92
N ILE A 89 -20.17 -1.94 -9.93
CA ILE A 89 -18.72 -2.16 -9.82
C ILE A 89 -18.40 -3.52 -10.45
N LYS A 90 -17.71 -3.50 -11.57
CA LYS A 90 -17.25 -4.71 -12.25
C LYS A 90 -15.84 -5.04 -11.76
N TYR A 91 -15.74 -6.05 -10.91
CA TYR A 91 -14.46 -6.50 -10.36
C TYR A 91 -14.54 -7.95 -9.88
N ASN A 92 -13.53 -8.75 -10.19
CA ASN A 92 -13.40 -10.10 -9.68
C ASN A 92 -12.55 -10.11 -8.41
N TYR A 93 -13.19 -10.29 -7.26
CA TYR A 93 -12.50 -10.30 -5.96
C TYR A 93 -11.75 -11.60 -5.75
N LEU A 94 -10.45 -11.53 -5.48
CA LEU A 94 -9.57 -12.68 -5.27
C LEU A 94 -9.42 -13.07 -3.81
N THR A 95 -9.75 -12.15 -2.89
CA THR A 95 -9.63 -12.36 -1.44
C THR A 95 -10.90 -11.96 -0.71
N ASN A 96 -10.98 -12.30 0.57
CA ASN A 96 -12.04 -11.81 1.46
C ASN A 96 -11.61 -10.55 2.23
N SER A 97 -10.42 -10.00 1.94
CA SER A 97 -9.95 -8.78 2.59
C SER A 97 -10.90 -7.61 2.30
N ASP A 98 -11.28 -6.90 3.35
CA ASP A 98 -12.06 -5.66 3.26
C ASP A 98 -11.34 -4.59 2.43
N CYS A 99 -10.01 -4.57 2.48
CA CYS A 99 -9.18 -3.60 1.77
C CYS A 99 -9.11 -3.83 0.25
N GLU A 100 -9.44 -5.02 -0.26
CA GLU A 100 -9.43 -5.28 -1.71
C GLU A 100 -10.44 -4.39 -2.48
N VAL A 101 -11.45 -3.85 -1.80
CA VAL A 101 -12.39 -2.91 -2.44
C VAL A 101 -11.72 -1.63 -2.94
N ILE A 102 -10.55 -1.28 -2.42
CA ILE A 102 -9.75 -0.15 -2.92
C ILE A 102 -9.36 -0.40 -4.38
N LEU A 103 -8.90 -1.61 -4.72
CA LEU A 103 -8.58 -1.99 -6.11
C LEU A 103 -9.81 -1.94 -7.00
N SER A 104 -10.94 -2.48 -6.53
CA SER A 104 -12.19 -2.49 -7.30
C SER A 104 -12.71 -1.10 -7.60
N LEU A 105 -12.63 -0.19 -6.64
CA LEU A 105 -13.05 1.19 -6.81
C LEU A 105 -12.09 1.96 -7.73
N TYR A 106 -10.76 1.81 -7.53
CA TYR A 106 -9.77 2.47 -8.38
C TYR A 106 -9.92 2.05 -9.84
N GLN A 107 -10.10 0.76 -10.11
CA GLN A 107 -10.26 0.24 -11.47
C GLN A 107 -11.52 0.75 -12.18
N ASN A 108 -12.61 0.96 -11.42
CA ASN A 108 -13.88 1.44 -11.99
C ASN A 108 -14.00 2.97 -12.07
N LYS A 109 -13.32 3.73 -11.20
CA LYS A 109 -13.55 5.17 -11.01
C LYS A 109 -12.29 6.04 -11.05
N GLY A 110 -11.12 5.43 -11.19
CA GLY A 110 -9.86 6.14 -11.06
C GLY A 110 -9.73 6.78 -9.67
N ILE A 111 -9.03 7.91 -9.56
CA ILE A 111 -8.75 8.61 -8.30
C ILE A 111 -10.02 9.14 -7.57
N ASN A 112 -11.12 9.31 -8.28
CA ASN A 112 -12.35 9.90 -7.72
C ASN A 112 -13.04 9.02 -6.65
N PHE A 113 -12.59 7.79 -6.46
CA PHE A 113 -13.17 6.85 -5.50
C PHE A 113 -12.88 7.17 -4.03
N LEU A 114 -11.87 7.97 -3.72
CA LEU A 114 -11.39 8.18 -2.35
C LEU A 114 -12.49 8.61 -1.38
N ASN A 115 -13.43 9.45 -1.84
CA ASN A 115 -14.56 9.92 -1.03
C ASN A 115 -15.62 8.85 -0.76
N GLU A 116 -15.54 7.68 -1.38
CA GLU A 116 -16.46 6.57 -1.15
C GLU A 116 -15.99 5.61 -0.07
N LEU A 117 -14.73 5.73 0.35
CA LEU A 117 -14.19 4.91 1.42
C LEU A 117 -14.68 5.44 2.79
N ASN A 118 -15.23 4.52 3.57
CA ASN A 118 -15.52 4.75 4.98
C ASN A 118 -14.68 3.76 5.80
N GLY A 119 -13.72 4.28 6.57
CA GLY A 119 -12.78 3.46 7.31
C GLY A 119 -11.62 4.26 7.87
N ILE A 120 -10.70 3.57 8.49
CA ILE A 120 -9.40 4.07 8.90
C ILE A 120 -8.35 3.38 8.04
N PHE A 121 -7.55 4.13 7.33
CA PHE A 121 -6.61 3.54 6.37
C PHE A 121 -5.43 4.44 6.01
N ALA A 122 -4.33 3.81 5.67
CA ALA A 122 -3.24 4.40 4.91
C ALA A 122 -2.77 3.37 3.88
N PHE A 123 -2.60 3.79 2.64
CA PHE A 123 -2.20 2.88 1.57
C PHE A 123 -1.29 3.54 0.54
N ALA A 124 -0.56 2.68 -0.17
CA ALA A 124 0.14 2.99 -1.39
C ALA A 124 -0.31 2.01 -2.49
N LEU A 125 -0.74 2.52 -3.61
CA LEU A 125 -1.19 1.81 -4.79
C LEU A 125 -0.27 2.14 -5.96
N TYR A 126 0.07 1.15 -6.77
CA TYR A 126 0.83 1.31 -8.00
C TYR A 126 0.07 0.69 -9.17
N ASP A 127 -0.17 1.48 -10.21
CA ASP A 127 -0.75 1.06 -11.50
C ASP A 127 0.40 0.90 -12.51
N ALA A 128 0.78 -0.35 -12.77
CA ALA A 128 1.92 -0.66 -13.63
C ALA A 128 1.66 -0.35 -15.11
N LYS A 129 0.39 -0.41 -15.56
CA LYS A 129 0.03 -0.05 -16.95
C LYS A 129 0.20 1.43 -17.22
N LYS A 130 -0.20 2.27 -16.26
CA LYS A 130 -0.11 3.72 -16.39
C LYS A 130 1.24 4.25 -15.90
N ASN A 131 1.99 3.44 -15.18
CA ASN A 131 3.17 3.84 -14.42
C ASN A 131 2.87 5.01 -13.46
N GLU A 132 1.74 4.90 -12.76
CA GLU A 132 1.25 5.89 -11.81
C GLU A 132 1.17 5.27 -10.40
N TYR A 133 1.29 6.12 -9.39
CA TYR A 133 1.07 5.70 -8.00
C TYR A 133 0.09 6.63 -7.30
N LEU A 134 -0.61 6.09 -6.32
CA LEU A 134 -1.53 6.82 -5.46
C LEU A 134 -1.21 6.51 -4.00
N ILE A 135 -0.95 7.55 -3.22
CA ILE A 135 -0.73 7.46 -1.78
C ILE A 135 -1.87 8.19 -1.10
N ALA A 136 -2.53 7.54 -0.16
CA ALA A 136 -3.64 8.16 0.56
C ALA A 136 -3.74 7.63 1.99
N ARG A 137 -4.32 8.46 2.85
CA ARG A 137 -4.75 8.08 4.20
C ARG A 137 -6.15 8.62 4.50
N ASP A 138 -6.76 8.09 5.54
CA ASP A 138 -8.08 8.55 5.99
C ASP A 138 -8.06 10.04 6.36
N PRO A 139 -9.21 10.74 6.25
CA PRO A 139 -9.27 12.21 6.41
C PRO A 139 -8.82 12.73 7.78
N ILE A 140 -8.87 11.88 8.82
CA ILE A 140 -8.47 12.25 10.18
C ILE A 140 -6.99 11.91 10.43
N GLY A 141 -6.41 11.01 9.59
CA GLY A 141 -5.05 10.51 9.76
C GLY A 141 -4.91 9.56 10.95
N VAL A 142 -5.94 8.74 11.22
CA VAL A 142 -5.89 7.72 12.29
C VAL A 142 -4.76 6.74 12.07
N ILE A 143 -4.54 6.36 10.81
CA ILE A 143 -3.43 5.49 10.44
C ILE A 143 -2.23 6.36 10.03
N PRO A 144 -1.10 6.28 10.75
CA PRO A 144 0.08 7.09 10.43
C PRO A 144 0.67 6.70 9.08
N LEU A 145 1.11 7.71 8.33
CA LEU A 145 1.80 7.55 7.06
C LEU A 145 2.77 8.70 6.88
N TYR A 146 4.01 8.37 6.52
CA TYR A 146 5.10 9.32 6.28
C TYR A 146 5.62 9.15 4.87
N ILE A 147 5.95 10.27 4.22
CA ILE A 147 6.62 10.29 2.94
C ILE A 147 8.01 10.92 3.07
N GLY A 148 8.94 10.49 2.24
CA GLY A 148 10.30 11.05 2.26
C GLY A 148 11.01 10.85 0.93
N TRP A 149 11.99 11.71 0.67
CA TRP A 149 12.80 11.67 -0.55
C TRP A 149 14.23 11.30 -0.20
N ASP A 150 14.77 10.31 -0.89
CA ASP A 150 16.16 9.89 -0.72
C ASP A 150 17.15 10.83 -1.46
N GLU A 151 18.43 10.47 -1.48
CA GLU A 151 19.48 11.23 -2.14
C GLU A 151 19.33 11.34 -3.66
N TYR A 152 18.57 10.43 -4.28
CA TYR A 152 18.28 10.39 -5.72
C TYR A 152 16.90 10.95 -6.07
N ASP A 153 16.22 11.57 -5.10
CA ASP A 153 14.86 12.08 -5.21
C ASP A 153 13.80 10.98 -5.46
N ASN A 154 14.10 9.70 -5.15
CA ASN A 154 13.09 8.66 -5.14
C ASN A 154 12.12 8.89 -3.96
N LEU A 155 10.82 8.79 -4.24
CA LEU A 155 9.79 8.90 -3.21
C LEU A 155 9.69 7.61 -2.40
N ASN A 156 9.82 7.73 -1.09
CA ASN A 156 9.66 6.63 -0.13
C ASN A 156 8.47 6.89 0.77
N VAL A 157 7.73 5.85 1.12
CA VAL A 157 6.55 5.88 1.96
C VAL A 157 6.69 4.86 3.08
N ALA A 158 6.33 5.20 4.30
CA ALA A 158 6.37 4.25 5.42
C ALA A 158 5.30 4.54 6.47
N SER A 159 4.83 3.49 7.15
CA SER A 159 3.94 3.60 8.30
C SER A 159 4.56 4.30 9.50
N GLU A 160 5.89 4.30 9.62
CA GLU A 160 6.61 4.95 10.73
C GLU A 160 7.84 5.69 10.24
N MET A 161 8.02 6.92 10.71
CA MET A 161 9.12 7.81 10.36
C MET A 161 10.50 7.16 10.53
N LYS A 162 10.70 6.33 11.57
CA LYS A 162 11.98 5.68 11.84
C LYS A 162 12.50 4.80 10.70
N SER A 163 11.59 4.33 9.82
CA SER A 163 11.99 3.57 8.64
C SER A 163 12.72 4.45 7.63
N LEU A 164 12.30 5.71 7.49
CA LEU A 164 12.81 6.66 6.49
C LEU A 164 14.07 7.40 6.92
N VAL A 165 14.23 7.67 8.23
CA VAL A 165 15.27 8.57 8.77
C VAL A 165 16.69 8.28 8.27
N LYS A 166 17.05 7.02 8.08
CA LYS A 166 18.39 6.64 7.62
C LYS A 166 18.61 6.91 6.12
N TYR A 167 17.53 6.93 5.33
CA TYR A 167 17.59 6.86 3.87
C TYR A 167 17.05 8.10 3.16
N CYS A 168 16.26 8.92 3.85
CA CYS A 168 15.63 10.10 3.27
C CYS A 168 16.26 11.38 3.80
N LYS A 169 16.54 12.32 2.90
CA LYS A 169 17.05 13.67 3.23
C LYS A 169 15.95 14.63 3.68
N LYS A 170 14.69 14.33 3.30
CA LYS A 170 13.49 15.08 3.68
C LYS A 170 12.38 14.09 4.03
N ILE A 171 11.62 14.34 5.09
CA ILE A 171 10.49 13.52 5.53
C ILE A 171 9.33 14.45 5.89
N GLU A 172 8.13 14.07 5.48
CA GLU A 172 6.85 14.74 5.78
C GLU A 172 5.82 13.72 6.26
N GLU A 173 4.80 14.20 7.00
CA GLU A 173 3.64 13.42 7.44
C GLU A 173 2.42 13.72 6.56
#